data_8ab9ba880ce4f0e8e282d4511199844e
#
_entry.id   8ab9ba880ce4f0e8e282d4511199844e
#
_cell.length_a   1.000
_cell.length_b   1.000
_cell.length_c   1.000
_cell.angle_alpha   90.00
_cell.angle_beta   90.00
_cell.angle_gamma   90.00
#
_symmetry.space_group_name_H-M   'P 1'
#
loop_
_entity.id
_entity.type
_entity.pdbx_description
1 polymer ?
#
loop_
_entity_poly.entity_id
_entity_poly.type
_entity_poly.pdbx_seq_one_letter_code
_entity_poly.pdbx_strand_id
1 'polypeptide(L)'
;VMSVNGYSSLSNYTYYDDFKLYSNFTMSLAGHYQFNENWDARANIGWSWRPPDINELYSIGLQDGSYWVVGNRNLASERGYKLVAGTRYRNAWLVVEPSVFYQHVNSYIYDHIGEGKDRFHNHPSGKYPKFIYDQDDVRLYGGDIEVTAKPLKRLTFVGKGEWIFARNITHNDWLPFMPSDRYGLSGTYDVPVSTNKKYRATVSLSSIYVTKQNRFDPDKDLVSDSPAAYFLLNGTADFRIALPHKREVKFILVGENILNNLYKEYTDRFRYYAHERGANFSLRTLYHF
;
A
#
# COMPACT_ATOMS: atom_id res chain seq x y z
N VAL A 1 20.07 -8.13 16.92
CA VAL A 1 21.33 -8.52 16.29
C VAL A 1 20.99 -9.38 15.08
N MET A 2 21.42 -8.99 13.92
CA MET A 2 21.19 -9.73 12.67
C MET A 2 22.54 -9.92 11.96
N SER A 3 22.85 -11.14 11.57
CA SER A 3 24.01 -11.46 10.74
C SER A 3 23.54 -11.91 9.35
N VAL A 4 24.28 -11.54 8.31
CA VAL A 4 23.95 -11.88 6.92
C VAL A 4 25.16 -12.60 6.31
N ASN A 5 24.95 -13.85 5.87
CA ASN A 5 25.91 -14.63 5.10
C ASN A 5 25.32 -14.91 3.72
N GLY A 6 26.01 -14.51 2.65
CA GLY A 6 25.56 -14.73 1.27
C GLY A 6 26.43 -15.75 0.52
N TYR A 7 25.81 -16.71 -0.17
CA TYR A 7 26.46 -17.69 -1.02
C TYR A 7 25.96 -17.64 -2.46
N SER A 8 26.85 -17.82 -3.42
CA SER A 8 26.49 -18.07 -4.82
C SER A 8 27.48 -19.04 -5.46
N SER A 9 26.98 -20.06 -6.15
CA SER A 9 27.74 -21.22 -6.63
C SER A 9 27.84 -21.39 -8.14
N LEU A 10 27.76 -20.31 -8.95
CA LEU A 10 27.89 -20.42 -10.41
C LEU A 10 29.13 -19.68 -10.91
N SER A 11 29.87 -20.28 -11.83
CA SER A 11 31.23 -19.97 -12.28
C SER A 11 31.50 -18.57 -12.85
N ASN A 12 30.53 -17.69 -12.90
CA ASN A 12 30.65 -16.31 -13.38
C ASN A 12 30.08 -15.25 -12.42
N TYR A 13 29.80 -15.60 -11.17
CA TYR A 13 29.30 -14.70 -10.16
C TYR A 13 30.35 -14.37 -9.14
N THR A 14 30.47 -13.10 -8.76
CA THR A 14 31.33 -12.67 -7.68
C THR A 14 30.78 -13.19 -6.37
N TYR A 15 31.55 -14.06 -5.73
CA TYR A 15 31.28 -14.54 -4.37
C TYR A 15 31.62 -13.44 -3.37
N TYR A 16 30.67 -13.15 -2.46
CA TYR A 16 30.90 -12.21 -1.37
C TYR A 16 30.86 -12.97 -0.05
N ASP A 17 32.02 -13.08 0.59
CA ASP A 17 32.12 -13.46 1.99
C ASP A 17 32.11 -12.16 2.82
N ASP A 18 30.93 -11.78 3.28
CA ASP A 18 30.71 -10.51 3.99
C ASP A 18 29.92 -10.78 5.26
N PHE A 19 30.44 -10.32 6.38
CA PHE A 19 29.77 -10.39 7.67
C PHE A 19 29.38 -9.00 8.13
N LYS A 20 28.08 -8.76 8.30
CA LYS A 20 27.54 -7.50 8.80
C LYS A 20 26.74 -7.73 10.09
N LEU A 21 27.11 -6.99 11.13
CA LEU A 21 26.42 -7.00 12.40
C LEU A 21 25.66 -5.69 12.59
N TYR A 22 24.36 -5.78 12.78
CA TYR A 22 23.51 -4.63 13.06
C TYR A 22 22.92 -4.75 14.45
N SER A 23 22.99 -3.69 15.24
CA SER A 23 22.30 -3.59 16.52
C SER A 23 21.77 -2.20 16.75
N ASN A 24 20.58 -2.10 17.31
CA ASN A 24 19.97 -0.83 17.68
C ASN A 24 18.80 -1.11 18.65
N PHE A 25 18.10 -0.07 19.08
CA PHE A 25 16.92 -0.21 19.91
C PHE A 25 15.70 0.43 19.26
N THR A 26 14.53 -0.04 19.69
CA THR A 26 13.24 0.51 19.26
C THR A 26 12.47 0.94 20.52
N MET A 27 11.82 2.07 20.45
CA MET A 27 11.03 2.62 21.55
C MET A 27 9.76 3.26 21.02
N SER A 28 8.66 3.14 21.75
CA SER A 28 7.43 3.86 21.43
C SER A 28 6.70 4.29 22.70
N LEU A 29 6.02 5.42 22.60
CA LEU A 29 5.12 5.95 23.62
C LEU A 29 3.79 6.29 22.96
N ALA A 30 2.69 5.79 23.52
CA ALA A 30 1.35 6.06 23.04
C ALA A 30 0.50 6.64 24.17
N GLY A 31 -0.35 7.60 23.81
CA GLY A 31 -1.36 8.18 24.68
C GLY A 31 -2.73 8.13 24.03
N HIS A 32 -3.74 7.88 24.84
CA HIS A 32 -5.15 7.96 24.46
C HIS A 32 -5.88 8.77 25.51
N TYR A 33 -6.69 9.73 25.08
CA TYR A 33 -7.49 10.56 25.95
C TYR A 33 -8.93 10.64 25.45
N GLN A 34 -9.87 10.32 26.31
CA GLN A 34 -11.29 10.42 26.05
C GLN A 34 -11.83 11.72 26.66
N PHE A 35 -12.23 12.68 25.81
CA PHE A 35 -12.76 13.97 26.24
C PHE A 35 -14.18 13.83 26.78
N ASN A 36 -14.99 12.98 26.14
CA ASN A 36 -16.36 12.66 26.53
C ASN A 36 -16.81 11.36 25.84
N GLU A 37 -18.08 10.99 25.90
CA GLU A 37 -18.63 9.77 25.31
C GLU A 37 -18.53 9.76 23.77
N ASN A 38 -18.42 10.93 23.15
CA ASN A 38 -18.43 11.09 21.70
C ASN A 38 -17.03 11.36 21.11
N TRP A 39 -16.08 11.89 21.91
CA TRP A 39 -14.80 12.32 21.42
C TRP A 39 -13.64 11.67 22.16
N ASP A 40 -12.73 11.09 21.41
CA ASP A 40 -11.42 10.67 21.90
C ASP A 40 -10.29 11.12 20.95
N ALA A 41 -9.08 11.23 21.47
CA ALA A 41 -7.87 11.48 20.71
C ALA A 41 -6.79 10.48 21.09
N ARG A 42 -5.93 10.16 20.15
CA ARG A 42 -4.78 9.28 20.31
C ARG A 42 -3.55 9.90 19.67
N ALA A 43 -2.42 9.71 20.31
CA ALA A 43 -1.13 10.08 19.74
C ALA A 43 -0.11 8.98 20.03
N ASN A 44 0.80 8.79 19.13
CA ASN A 44 1.91 7.86 19.28
C ASN A 44 3.17 8.51 18.73
N ILE A 45 4.27 8.39 19.46
CA ILE A 45 5.62 8.71 18.99
C ILE A 45 6.48 7.46 19.12
N GLY A 46 7.17 7.10 18.05
CA GLY A 46 8.04 5.93 18.02
C GLY A 46 9.40 6.25 17.41
N TRP A 47 10.43 5.64 17.98
CA TRP A 47 11.75 5.53 17.39
C TRP A 47 11.95 4.11 16.90
N SER A 48 12.34 3.95 15.64
CA SER A 48 12.54 2.64 15.02
C SER A 48 13.80 2.63 14.16
N TRP A 49 14.27 1.44 13.88
CA TRP A 49 15.37 1.19 12.97
C TRP A 49 15.09 -0.07 12.16
N ARG A 50 15.74 -0.18 11.01
CA ARG A 50 15.70 -1.36 10.15
C ARG A 50 17.08 -1.60 9.56
N PRO A 51 17.68 -2.81 9.67
CA PRO A 51 18.87 -3.14 8.89
C PRO A 51 18.46 -3.29 7.40
N PRO A 52 19.41 -3.14 6.47
CA PRO A 52 19.17 -3.48 5.08
C PRO A 52 18.78 -4.96 4.93
N ASP A 53 17.85 -5.25 4.01
CA ASP A 53 17.55 -6.62 3.62
C ASP A 53 18.68 -7.22 2.78
N ILE A 54 18.78 -8.55 2.74
CA ILE A 54 19.79 -9.25 1.95
C ILE A 54 19.67 -8.92 0.47
N ASN A 55 18.44 -8.73 -0.03
CA ASN A 55 18.20 -8.37 -1.41
C ASN A 55 18.64 -6.92 -1.70
N GLU A 56 18.45 -6.01 -0.75
CA GLU A 56 18.89 -4.61 -0.89
C GLU A 56 20.42 -4.52 -0.97
N LEU A 57 21.13 -5.40 -0.28
CA LEU A 57 22.59 -5.44 -0.25
C LEU A 57 23.21 -6.16 -1.46
N TYR A 58 22.64 -7.31 -1.87
CA TYR A 58 23.34 -8.25 -2.73
C TYR A 58 22.60 -8.67 -3.99
N SER A 59 21.36 -8.20 -4.23
CA SER A 59 20.64 -8.55 -5.46
C SER A 59 21.39 -8.08 -6.70
N ILE A 60 21.59 -8.99 -7.64
CA ILE A 60 22.01 -8.68 -9.00
C ILE A 60 21.22 -9.63 -9.92
N GLY A 61 20.25 -9.11 -10.68
CA GLY A 61 19.53 -9.97 -11.58
C GLY A 61 18.19 -9.43 -12.07
N LEU A 62 17.61 -10.22 -12.96
CA LEU A 62 16.30 -9.96 -13.52
C LEU A 62 15.21 -10.32 -12.50
N GLN A 63 14.35 -9.37 -12.19
CA GLN A 63 13.20 -9.54 -11.31
C GLN A 63 11.91 -9.56 -12.13
N ASP A 64 11.02 -10.48 -11.79
CA ASP A 64 9.69 -10.65 -12.41
C ASP A 64 9.69 -10.66 -13.96
N GLY A 65 10.85 -10.99 -14.55
CA GLY A 65 11.01 -10.99 -16.01
C GLY A 65 10.97 -9.61 -16.70
N SER A 66 10.93 -8.51 -15.93
CA SER A 66 10.60 -7.18 -16.46
C SER A 66 11.63 -6.09 -16.16
N TYR A 67 12.43 -6.19 -15.11
CA TYR A 67 13.43 -5.19 -14.74
C TYR A 67 14.65 -5.83 -14.07
N TRP A 68 15.79 -5.17 -14.19
CA TRP A 68 17.06 -5.59 -13.59
C TRP A 68 17.30 -4.84 -12.29
N VAL A 69 17.62 -5.56 -11.21
CA VAL A 69 17.91 -4.97 -9.90
C VAL A 69 19.38 -5.10 -9.56
N VAL A 70 19.94 -4.08 -8.94
CA VAL A 70 21.29 -4.07 -8.40
C VAL A 70 21.25 -3.60 -6.95
N GLY A 71 21.69 -4.46 -6.04
CA GLY A 71 21.87 -4.16 -4.63
C GLY A 71 23.06 -3.24 -4.37
N ASN A 72 23.08 -2.67 -3.18
CA ASN A 72 24.14 -1.79 -2.72
C ASN A 72 24.72 -2.28 -1.40
N ARG A 73 25.93 -2.79 -1.42
CA ARG A 73 26.61 -3.34 -0.23
C ARG A 73 26.98 -2.29 0.83
N ASN A 74 26.97 -1.02 0.48
CA ASN A 74 27.35 0.07 1.36
C ASN A 74 26.18 0.61 2.20
N LEU A 75 24.98 0.04 2.07
CA LEU A 75 23.82 0.46 2.83
C LEU A 75 24.04 0.29 4.33
N ALA A 76 23.69 1.33 5.06
CA ALA A 76 23.62 1.35 6.52
C ALA A 76 22.18 1.09 7.00
N SER A 77 22.00 0.89 8.30
CA SER A 77 20.66 0.74 8.88
C SER A 77 19.87 2.04 8.80
N GLU A 78 18.61 1.95 8.40
CA GLU A 78 17.64 3.04 8.55
C GLU A 78 17.38 3.34 10.03
N ARG A 79 17.20 4.60 10.35
CA ARG A 79 16.82 5.07 11.70
C ARG A 79 15.84 6.21 11.56
N GLY A 80 14.76 6.15 12.31
CA GLY A 80 13.79 7.22 12.21
C GLY A 80 12.85 7.32 13.38
N TYR A 81 12.17 8.44 13.43
CA TYR A 81 11.05 8.64 14.34
C TYR A 81 9.77 8.90 13.55
N LYS A 82 8.68 8.42 14.12
CA LYS A 82 7.34 8.61 13.57
C LYS A 82 6.41 9.14 14.64
N LEU A 83 5.71 10.21 14.33
CA LEU A 83 4.61 10.76 15.11
C LEU A 83 3.31 10.45 14.35
N VAL A 84 2.32 9.93 15.06
CA VAL A 84 0.96 9.74 14.55
C VAL A 84 0.00 10.38 15.54
N ALA A 85 -0.94 11.16 15.05
CA ALA A 85 -2.00 11.74 15.85
C ALA A 85 -3.34 11.56 15.13
N GLY A 86 -4.37 11.21 15.87
CA GLY A 86 -5.70 11.04 15.33
C GLY A 86 -6.76 11.33 16.39
N THR A 87 -7.96 11.60 15.93
CA THR A 87 -9.13 11.79 16.79
C THR A 87 -10.27 10.95 16.24
N ARG A 88 -11.19 10.59 17.12
CA ARG A 88 -12.44 9.93 16.74
C ARG A 88 -13.60 10.71 17.32
N TYR A 89 -14.52 11.06 16.44
CA TYR A 89 -15.86 11.48 16.82
C TYR A 89 -16.85 10.35 16.54
N ARG A 90 -17.73 10.08 17.47
CA ARG A 90 -18.81 9.10 17.27
C ARG A 90 -20.13 9.57 17.90
N ASN A 91 -21.21 9.31 17.20
CA ASN A 91 -22.55 9.41 17.75
C ASN A 91 -23.41 8.21 17.26
N ALA A 92 -24.72 8.28 17.43
CA ALA A 92 -25.64 7.19 17.09
C ALA A 92 -25.58 6.74 15.62
N TRP A 93 -25.23 7.62 14.68
CA TRP A 93 -25.28 7.34 13.24
C TRP A 93 -24.01 7.72 12.46
N LEU A 94 -23.06 8.42 13.08
CA LEU A 94 -21.85 8.92 12.44
C LEU A 94 -20.61 8.60 13.26
N VAL A 95 -19.57 8.10 12.58
CA VAL A 95 -18.21 7.99 13.11
C VAL A 95 -17.26 8.71 12.14
N VAL A 96 -16.38 9.56 12.65
CA VAL A 96 -15.36 10.28 11.87
C VAL A 96 -14.02 10.09 12.53
N GLU A 97 -13.06 9.56 11.79
CA GLU A 97 -11.73 9.20 12.29
C GLU A 97 -10.62 9.77 11.36
N PRO A 98 -10.28 11.06 11.51
CA PRO A 98 -9.09 11.58 10.83
C PRO A 98 -7.82 11.19 11.59
N SER A 99 -6.75 10.94 10.84
CA SER A 99 -5.40 10.81 11.38
C SER A 99 -4.36 11.51 10.50
N VAL A 100 -3.28 11.94 11.12
CA VAL A 100 -2.13 12.53 10.45
C VAL A 100 -0.86 11.89 10.98
N PHE A 101 0.16 11.83 10.14
CA PHE A 101 1.46 11.34 10.55
C PHE A 101 2.59 12.22 9.99
N TYR A 102 3.68 12.19 10.72
CA TYR A 102 4.97 12.72 10.28
C TYR A 102 6.05 11.71 10.64
N GLN A 103 6.92 11.41 9.69
CA GLN A 103 8.05 10.50 9.86
C GLN A 103 9.29 11.11 9.26
N HIS A 104 10.40 11.07 9.99
CA HIS A 104 11.72 11.39 9.50
C HIS A 104 12.58 10.14 9.60
N VAL A 105 13.24 9.78 8.50
CA VAL A 105 14.12 8.61 8.44
C VAL A 105 15.46 9.04 7.88
N ASN A 106 16.51 8.78 8.64
CA ASN A 106 17.87 8.89 8.18
C ASN A 106 18.27 7.58 7.48
N SER A 107 18.99 7.71 6.39
CA SER A 107 19.45 6.58 5.58
C SER A 107 18.30 5.66 5.12
N TYR A 108 17.18 6.25 4.67
CA TYR A 108 16.06 5.52 4.11
C TYR A 108 16.48 4.77 2.84
N ILE A 109 16.25 3.47 2.80
CA ILE A 109 16.65 2.62 1.69
C ILE A 109 15.51 2.55 0.67
N TYR A 110 15.81 2.90 -0.56
CA TYR A 110 14.90 2.84 -1.69
C TYR A 110 15.64 2.43 -2.95
N ASP A 111 14.92 2.04 -3.98
CA ASP A 111 15.50 1.85 -5.28
C ASP A 111 14.96 2.89 -6.27
N HIS A 112 15.77 3.26 -7.21
CA HIS A 112 15.43 4.18 -8.28
C HIS A 112 16.01 3.69 -9.60
N ILE A 113 15.51 4.22 -10.70
CA ILE A 113 16.07 3.90 -12.01
C ILE A 113 17.48 4.49 -12.13
N GLY A 114 18.40 3.72 -12.68
CA GLY A 114 19.77 4.19 -12.94
C GLY A 114 19.80 5.34 -13.94
N GLU A 115 20.87 6.13 -13.91
CA GLU A 115 21.05 7.29 -14.78
C GLU A 115 22.00 7.00 -15.95
N GLY A 116 21.86 7.73 -17.03
CA GLY A 116 22.76 7.66 -18.19
C GLY A 116 22.92 6.23 -18.73
N LYS A 117 24.14 5.70 -18.67
CA LYS A 117 24.45 4.32 -19.12
C LYS A 117 23.86 3.24 -18.22
N ASP A 118 23.59 3.57 -16.97
CA ASP A 118 23.03 2.66 -15.98
C ASP A 118 21.49 2.60 -16.01
N ARG A 119 20.83 3.37 -16.87
CA ARG A 119 19.37 3.35 -17.02
C ARG A 119 18.82 2.00 -17.49
N PHE A 120 19.63 1.25 -18.25
CA PHE A 120 19.26 -0.05 -18.77
C PHE A 120 20.38 -1.08 -18.63
N HIS A 121 19.99 -2.33 -18.40
CA HIS A 121 20.87 -3.48 -18.45
C HIS A 121 20.64 -4.27 -19.74
N ASN A 122 21.73 -4.55 -20.49
CA ASN A 122 21.70 -5.41 -21.66
C ASN A 122 21.95 -6.86 -21.22
N HIS A 123 20.96 -7.71 -21.42
CA HIS A 123 21.03 -9.15 -21.13
C HIS A 123 20.78 -9.92 -22.42
N PRO A 124 21.26 -11.18 -22.60
CA PRO A 124 21.00 -11.99 -23.80
C PRO A 124 19.53 -12.14 -24.18
N SER A 125 18.62 -12.10 -23.20
CA SER A 125 17.17 -12.16 -23.41
C SER A 125 16.49 -10.81 -23.69
N GLY A 126 17.21 -9.68 -23.61
CA GLY A 126 16.64 -8.37 -23.88
C GLY A 126 17.30 -7.22 -23.14
N LYS A 127 16.74 -6.02 -23.32
CA LYS A 127 17.16 -4.79 -22.65
C LYS A 127 16.15 -4.44 -21.56
N TYR A 128 16.59 -4.40 -20.32
CA TYR A 128 15.75 -4.22 -19.13
C TYR A 128 16.03 -2.90 -18.43
N PRO A 129 15.02 -2.17 -17.92
CA PRO A 129 15.24 -1.06 -17.00
C PRO A 129 16.05 -1.52 -15.79
N LYS A 130 17.05 -0.75 -15.39
CA LYS A 130 17.94 -1.08 -14.27
C LYS A 130 17.59 -0.24 -13.06
N PHE A 131 17.22 -0.90 -11.97
CA PHE A 131 16.97 -0.29 -10.66
C PHE A 131 18.15 -0.52 -9.73
N ILE A 132 18.55 0.50 -9.01
CA ILE A 132 19.70 0.50 -8.12
C ILE A 132 19.22 0.88 -6.73
N TYR A 133 19.62 0.12 -5.72
CA TYR A 133 19.36 0.47 -4.33
C TYR A 133 20.29 1.58 -3.86
N ASP A 134 19.70 2.57 -3.22
CA ASP A 134 20.38 3.72 -2.63
C ASP A 134 19.75 4.08 -1.28
N GLN A 135 20.34 5.03 -0.56
CA GLN A 135 19.79 5.52 0.69
C GLN A 135 20.07 7.00 0.91
N ASP A 136 19.01 7.68 1.38
CA ASP A 136 19.03 9.11 1.65
C ASP A 136 18.21 9.44 2.90
N ASP A 137 18.36 10.65 3.39
CA ASP A 137 17.50 11.15 4.44
C ASP A 137 16.15 11.60 3.86
N VAL A 138 15.05 11.15 4.46
CA VAL A 138 13.70 11.42 3.93
C VAL A 138 12.75 11.91 5.00
N ARG A 139 11.73 12.65 4.55
CA ARG A 139 10.54 13.02 5.31
C ARG A 139 9.29 12.48 4.64
N LEU A 140 8.49 11.74 5.41
CA LEU A 140 7.19 11.27 4.99
C LEU A 140 6.15 11.93 5.91
N TYR A 141 5.12 12.51 5.33
CA TYR A 141 4.01 13.06 6.08
C TYR A 141 2.72 12.94 5.28
N GLY A 142 1.62 12.91 5.97
CA GLY A 142 0.34 12.71 5.31
C GLY A 142 -0.77 12.52 6.32
N GLY A 143 -1.87 11.99 5.82
CA GLY A 143 -3.01 11.69 6.64
C GLY A 143 -4.01 10.81 5.93
N ASP A 144 -4.95 10.35 6.71
CA ASP A 144 -6.12 9.63 6.26
C ASP A 144 -7.36 10.11 7.03
N ILE A 145 -8.49 9.92 6.41
CA ILE A 145 -9.79 10.12 7.05
C ILE A 145 -10.71 8.97 6.69
N GLU A 146 -11.39 8.42 7.69
CA GLU A 146 -12.51 7.52 7.50
C GLU A 146 -13.77 8.11 8.10
N VAL A 147 -14.86 8.09 7.33
CA VAL A 147 -16.18 8.54 7.75
C VAL A 147 -17.16 7.42 7.54
N THR A 148 -17.71 6.87 8.63
CA THR A 148 -18.79 5.86 8.59
C THR A 148 -20.11 6.51 9.00
N ALA A 149 -21.09 6.46 8.11
CA ALA A 149 -22.44 7.00 8.36
C ALA A 149 -23.50 5.90 8.23
N LYS A 150 -24.38 5.81 9.23
CA LYS A 150 -25.54 4.88 9.24
C LYS A 150 -26.83 5.69 9.37
N PRO A 151 -27.26 6.41 8.34
CA PRO A 151 -28.44 7.28 8.39
C PRO A 151 -29.73 6.49 8.58
N LEU A 152 -29.74 5.22 8.18
CA LEU A 152 -30.85 4.30 8.30
C LEU A 152 -30.36 2.95 8.86
N LYS A 153 -31.24 2.18 9.52
CA LYS A 153 -30.91 0.91 10.16
C LYS A 153 -30.25 -0.14 9.25
N ARG A 154 -30.45 -0.04 7.94
CA ARG A 154 -29.98 -1.03 6.95
C ARG A 154 -29.00 -0.43 5.93
N LEU A 155 -28.65 0.81 6.07
CA LEU A 155 -27.82 1.51 5.11
C LEU A 155 -26.57 2.06 5.81
N THR A 156 -25.40 1.65 5.31
CA THR A 156 -24.12 2.13 5.80
C THR A 156 -23.34 2.73 4.64
N PHE A 157 -22.83 3.93 4.83
CA PHE A 157 -21.87 4.55 3.93
C PHE A 157 -20.51 4.63 4.61
N VAL A 158 -19.44 4.40 3.85
CA VAL A 158 -18.07 4.61 4.31
C VAL A 158 -17.34 5.45 3.27
N GLY A 159 -16.88 6.62 3.68
CA GLY A 159 -16.00 7.48 2.90
C GLY A 159 -14.57 7.40 3.42
N LYS A 160 -13.59 7.35 2.52
CA LYS A 160 -12.16 7.32 2.84
C LYS A 160 -11.39 8.32 2.01
N GLY A 161 -10.37 8.93 2.59
CA GLY A 161 -9.40 9.75 1.90
C GLY A 161 -8.02 9.46 2.45
N GLU A 162 -7.03 9.32 1.57
CA GLU A 162 -5.66 8.97 1.94
C GLU A 162 -4.70 9.81 1.10
N TRP A 163 -3.68 10.40 1.74
CA TRP A 163 -2.62 11.15 1.06
C TRP A 163 -1.30 11.02 1.76
N ILE A 164 -0.22 10.95 0.98
CA ILE A 164 1.15 10.86 1.46
C ILE A 164 2.07 11.76 0.65
N PHE A 165 2.95 12.45 1.34
CA PHE A 165 4.03 13.25 0.78
C PHE A 165 5.35 12.65 1.25
N ALA A 166 6.25 12.35 0.32
CA ALA A 166 7.54 11.74 0.61
C ALA A 166 8.65 12.53 -0.08
N ARG A 167 9.42 13.25 0.71
CA ARG A 167 10.53 14.12 0.26
C ARG A 167 11.86 13.50 0.62
N ASN A 168 12.68 13.29 -0.38
CA ASN A 168 14.10 13.11 -0.22
C ASN A 168 14.71 14.49 0.14
N ILE A 169 15.26 14.60 1.35
CA ILE A 169 15.82 15.87 1.84
C ILE A 169 17.31 16.02 1.52
N THR A 170 17.98 14.94 1.14
CA THR A 170 19.36 14.96 0.68
C THR A 170 19.46 15.66 -0.68
N HIS A 171 18.57 15.31 -1.61
CA HIS A 171 18.54 15.86 -2.97
C HIS A 171 17.46 16.91 -3.21
N ASN A 172 16.58 17.14 -2.22
CA ASN A 172 15.44 18.06 -2.28
C ASN A 172 14.45 17.74 -3.40
N ASP A 173 14.15 16.48 -3.62
CA ASP A 173 13.23 15.98 -4.63
C ASP A 173 12.15 15.04 -4.03
N TRP A 174 11.33 14.43 -4.88
CA TRP A 174 10.32 13.47 -4.46
C TRP A 174 10.88 12.04 -4.47
N LEU A 175 10.52 11.24 -3.48
CA LEU A 175 10.81 9.81 -3.53
C LEU A 175 10.05 9.15 -4.70
N PRO A 176 10.70 8.24 -5.44
CA PRO A 176 10.06 7.50 -6.52
C PRO A 176 9.00 6.51 -5.96
N PHE A 177 8.08 6.12 -6.81
CA PHE A 177 7.06 5.07 -6.55
C PHE A 177 6.18 5.31 -5.31
N MET A 178 5.98 6.56 -4.92
CA MET A 178 5.05 6.90 -3.84
C MET A 178 3.60 6.93 -4.36
N PRO A 179 2.63 6.41 -3.59
CA PRO A 179 1.25 6.35 -4.05
C PRO A 179 0.62 7.73 -4.28
N SER A 180 -0.29 7.79 -5.25
CA SER A 180 -1.15 8.95 -5.48
C SER A 180 -2.19 9.10 -4.37
N ASP A 181 -2.78 10.29 -4.26
CA ASP A 181 -3.92 10.51 -3.35
C ASP A 181 -5.10 9.64 -3.80
N ARG A 182 -5.78 9.06 -2.82
CA ARG A 182 -6.84 8.09 -3.04
C ARG A 182 -8.08 8.45 -2.25
N TYR A 183 -9.24 8.39 -2.91
CA TYR A 183 -10.54 8.68 -2.32
C TYR A 183 -11.49 7.53 -2.61
N GLY A 184 -12.15 7.04 -1.58
CA GLY A 184 -13.09 5.93 -1.66
C GLY A 184 -14.46 6.31 -1.10
N LEU A 185 -15.51 5.81 -1.73
CA LEU A 185 -16.86 5.87 -1.19
C LEU A 185 -17.52 4.52 -1.38
N SER A 186 -18.06 3.95 -0.32
CA SER A 186 -18.85 2.72 -0.38
C SER A 186 -20.20 2.88 0.29
N GLY A 187 -21.21 2.20 -0.29
CA GLY A 187 -22.55 2.08 0.26
C GLY A 187 -22.92 0.62 0.38
N THR A 188 -23.39 0.21 1.56
CA THR A 188 -23.83 -1.16 1.87
C THR A 188 -25.28 -1.13 2.32
N TYR A 189 -26.12 -1.97 1.71
CA TYR A 189 -27.52 -2.11 2.05
C TYR A 189 -27.87 -3.54 2.43
N ASP A 190 -28.41 -3.70 3.64
CA ASP A 190 -28.94 -4.98 4.11
C ASP A 190 -30.36 -5.17 3.58
N VAL A 191 -30.52 -6.05 2.60
CA VAL A 191 -31.78 -6.28 1.90
C VAL A 191 -32.76 -7.07 2.80
N PRO A 192 -33.98 -6.60 2.99
CA PRO A 192 -34.96 -7.27 3.84
C PRO A 192 -35.60 -8.49 3.14
N VAL A 193 -34.87 -9.60 2.99
CA VAL A 193 -35.34 -10.80 2.28
C VAL A 193 -36.21 -11.73 3.13
N SER A 194 -36.11 -11.66 4.46
CA SER A 194 -36.91 -12.52 5.34
C SER A 194 -36.97 -12.00 6.78
N THR A 195 -38.06 -12.21 7.45
CA THR A 195 -38.26 -11.88 8.88
C THR A 195 -37.66 -12.92 9.84
N ASN A 196 -37.50 -14.17 9.41
CA ASN A 196 -37.10 -15.30 10.26
C ASN A 196 -35.58 -15.52 10.33
N LYS A 197 -34.77 -14.59 9.88
CA LYS A 197 -33.29 -14.67 9.86
C LYS A 197 -32.70 -15.85 9.06
N LYS A 198 -33.53 -16.69 8.44
CA LYS A 198 -33.08 -17.83 7.62
C LYS A 198 -32.34 -17.36 6.38
N TYR A 199 -32.79 -16.28 5.79
CA TYR A 199 -32.18 -15.68 4.62
C TYR A 199 -31.66 -14.28 4.94
N ARG A 200 -30.46 -13.96 4.47
CA ARG A 200 -29.92 -12.61 4.53
C ARG A 200 -29.30 -12.28 3.19
N ALA A 201 -29.49 -11.06 2.74
CA ALA A 201 -28.83 -10.55 1.56
C ALA A 201 -28.26 -9.17 1.87
N THR A 202 -27.07 -8.92 1.35
CA THR A 202 -26.39 -7.62 1.47
C THR A 202 -25.82 -7.25 0.11
N VAL A 203 -26.03 -6.02 -0.31
CA VAL A 203 -25.48 -5.48 -1.54
C VAL A 203 -24.57 -4.31 -1.17
N SER A 204 -23.39 -4.28 -1.74
CA SER A 204 -22.44 -3.18 -1.57
C SER A 204 -21.94 -2.68 -2.92
N LEU A 205 -21.84 -1.36 -3.04
CA LEU A 205 -21.14 -0.69 -4.12
C LEU A 205 -20.02 0.13 -3.53
N SER A 206 -18.86 0.11 -4.17
CA SER A 206 -17.72 0.95 -3.78
C SER A 206 -17.08 1.58 -5.00
N SER A 207 -16.72 2.84 -4.85
CA SER A 207 -15.97 3.59 -5.84
C SER A 207 -14.62 3.99 -5.27
N ILE A 208 -13.61 4.00 -6.13
CA ILE A 208 -12.25 4.46 -5.80
C ILE A 208 -11.85 5.46 -6.89
N TYR A 209 -11.47 6.65 -6.48
CA TYR A 209 -10.85 7.65 -7.34
C TYR A 209 -9.40 7.84 -6.91
N VAL A 210 -8.46 7.68 -7.85
CA VAL A 210 -7.03 7.86 -7.64
C VAL A 210 -6.59 9.03 -8.51
N THR A 211 -5.93 10.01 -7.90
CA THR A 211 -5.45 11.19 -8.60
C THR A 211 -4.21 10.86 -9.45
N LYS A 212 -3.93 11.67 -10.46
CA LYS A 212 -2.64 11.65 -11.13
C LYS A 212 -1.54 11.94 -10.12
N GLN A 213 -0.45 11.17 -10.13
CA GLN A 213 0.71 11.45 -9.28
C GLN A 213 1.50 12.62 -9.86
N ASN A 214 1.46 13.75 -9.15
CA ASN A 214 2.22 14.96 -9.53
C ASN A 214 3.46 15.17 -8.64
N ARG A 215 3.66 14.29 -7.64
CA ARG A 215 4.78 14.34 -6.70
C ARG A 215 5.80 13.26 -7.08
N PHE A 216 6.48 13.47 -8.19
CA PHE A 216 7.56 12.60 -8.68
C PHE A 216 8.57 13.43 -9.47
N ASP A 217 9.77 12.89 -9.67
CA ASP A 217 10.81 13.46 -10.53
C ASP A 217 10.78 12.72 -11.87
N PRO A 218 10.46 13.41 -12.99
CA PRO A 218 10.43 12.78 -14.32
C PRO A 218 11.78 12.20 -14.77
N ASP A 219 12.88 12.75 -14.29
CA ASP A 219 14.23 12.28 -14.64
C ASP A 219 14.59 10.98 -13.92
N LYS A 220 13.94 10.72 -12.77
CA LYS A 220 14.08 9.51 -11.96
C LYS A 220 13.04 8.42 -12.26
N ASP A 221 12.26 8.58 -13.32
CA ASP A 221 11.30 7.59 -13.79
C ASP A 221 11.67 7.07 -15.19
N LEU A 222 11.20 5.90 -15.58
CA LEU A 222 11.40 5.34 -16.91
C LEU A 222 10.66 6.15 -17.98
N VAL A 223 9.51 6.71 -17.62
CA VAL A 223 8.68 7.57 -18.45
C VAL A 223 8.52 8.94 -17.79
N SER A 224 8.56 9.99 -18.59
CA SER A 224 8.53 11.38 -18.12
C SER A 224 7.16 11.83 -17.62
N ASP A 225 6.12 11.04 -17.79
CA ASP A 225 4.77 11.37 -17.30
C ASP A 225 4.18 10.24 -16.44
N SER A 226 3.48 10.62 -15.38
CA SER A 226 2.80 9.68 -14.50
C SER A 226 1.49 9.20 -15.14
N PRO A 227 0.96 8.01 -14.76
CA PRO A 227 -0.35 7.57 -15.18
C PRO A 227 -1.44 8.62 -14.90
N ALA A 228 -2.42 8.69 -15.81
CA ALA A 228 -3.59 9.54 -15.62
C ALA A 228 -4.39 9.13 -14.38
N ALA A 229 -5.13 10.08 -13.80
CA ALA A 229 -6.11 9.78 -12.77
C ALA A 229 -7.15 8.78 -13.29
N TYR A 230 -7.67 7.94 -12.41
CA TYR A 230 -8.64 6.94 -12.77
C TYR A 230 -9.72 6.73 -11.70
N PHE A 231 -10.82 6.14 -12.12
CA PHE A 231 -11.96 5.81 -11.29
C PHE A 231 -12.33 4.35 -11.46
N LEU A 232 -12.52 3.64 -10.34
CA LEU A 232 -12.97 2.25 -10.33
C LEU A 232 -14.32 2.14 -9.61
N LEU A 233 -15.19 1.31 -10.16
CA LEU A 233 -16.45 0.92 -9.52
C LEU A 233 -16.41 -0.59 -9.26
N ASN A 234 -16.63 -0.98 -8.00
CA ASN A 234 -16.70 -2.36 -7.57
C ASN A 234 -18.04 -2.62 -6.90
N GLY A 235 -18.47 -3.88 -6.89
CA GLY A 235 -19.70 -4.27 -6.23
C GLY A 235 -19.65 -5.67 -5.68
N THR A 236 -20.38 -5.90 -4.62
CA THR A 236 -20.59 -7.25 -4.06
C THR A 236 -22.07 -7.47 -3.78
N ALA A 237 -22.52 -8.70 -4.00
CA ALA A 237 -23.83 -9.17 -3.56
C ALA A 237 -23.66 -10.46 -2.79
N ASP A 238 -24.00 -10.43 -1.52
CA ASP A 238 -23.96 -11.58 -0.62
C ASP A 238 -25.35 -12.14 -0.41
N PHE A 239 -25.51 -13.44 -0.53
CA PHE A 239 -26.72 -14.16 -0.15
C PHE A 239 -26.40 -15.32 0.79
N ARG A 240 -26.97 -15.30 1.98
CA ARG A 240 -26.75 -16.27 3.03
C ARG A 240 -28.02 -17.05 3.32
N ILE A 241 -27.90 -18.37 3.46
CA ILE A 241 -28.95 -19.29 3.87
C ILE A 241 -28.50 -19.96 5.17
N ALA A 242 -29.22 -19.71 6.26
CA ALA A 242 -29.02 -20.44 7.52
C ALA A 242 -29.72 -21.82 7.43
N LEU A 243 -28.98 -22.87 7.76
CA LEU A 243 -29.41 -24.25 7.79
C LEU A 243 -29.54 -24.76 9.25
N PRO A 244 -30.23 -25.90 9.50
CA PRO A 244 -30.26 -26.51 10.82
C PRO A 244 -28.84 -26.79 11.35
N HIS A 245 -28.73 -26.94 12.69
CA HIS A 245 -27.48 -27.26 13.39
C HIS A 245 -26.38 -26.24 13.22
N LYS A 246 -26.73 -24.96 13.16
CA LYS A 246 -25.78 -23.80 12.99
C LYS A 246 -24.98 -23.83 11.69
N ARG A 247 -25.39 -24.59 10.69
CA ARG A 247 -24.78 -24.61 9.37
C ARG A 247 -25.26 -23.43 8.54
N GLU A 248 -24.48 -23.01 7.58
CA GLU A 248 -24.89 -21.98 6.61
C GLU A 248 -24.24 -22.16 5.23
N VAL A 249 -24.95 -21.73 4.22
CA VAL A 249 -24.43 -21.55 2.86
C VAL A 249 -24.41 -20.06 2.53
N LYS A 250 -23.29 -19.58 2.00
CA LYS A 250 -23.13 -18.21 1.55
C LYS A 250 -22.69 -18.19 0.08
N PHE A 251 -23.40 -17.43 -0.74
CA PHE A 251 -23.05 -17.12 -2.12
C PHE A 251 -22.60 -15.67 -2.17
N ILE A 252 -21.45 -15.42 -2.79
CA ILE A 252 -20.85 -14.07 -2.90
C ILE A 252 -20.56 -13.82 -4.38
N LEU A 253 -21.29 -12.90 -4.99
CA LEU A 253 -20.97 -12.36 -6.29
C LEU A 253 -20.09 -11.11 -6.11
N VAL A 254 -18.95 -11.08 -6.77
CA VAL A 254 -18.02 -9.94 -6.73
C VAL A 254 -17.80 -9.44 -8.15
N GLY A 255 -17.93 -8.15 -8.34
CA GLY A 255 -17.54 -7.43 -9.55
C GLY A 255 -16.47 -6.41 -9.21
N GLU A 256 -15.32 -6.49 -9.87
CA GLU A 256 -14.21 -5.54 -9.75
C GLU A 256 -14.05 -4.78 -11.06
N ASN A 257 -13.75 -3.48 -10.97
CA ASN A 257 -13.63 -2.59 -12.13
C ASN A 257 -14.81 -2.77 -13.12
N ILE A 258 -16.04 -2.73 -12.62
CA ILE A 258 -17.28 -3.04 -13.36
C ILE A 258 -17.42 -2.19 -14.63
N LEU A 259 -16.87 -0.96 -14.60
CA LEU A 259 -16.90 -0.04 -15.74
C LEU A 259 -15.84 -0.37 -16.80
N ASN A 260 -15.00 -1.38 -16.55
CA ASN A 260 -13.90 -1.80 -17.42
C ASN A 260 -12.95 -0.65 -17.80
N ASN A 261 -12.65 0.24 -16.87
CA ASN A 261 -11.72 1.33 -17.11
C ASN A 261 -10.29 0.80 -17.26
N LEU A 262 -9.59 1.29 -18.27
CA LEU A 262 -8.16 1.04 -18.44
C LEU A 262 -7.39 2.00 -17.54
N TYR A 263 -6.54 1.46 -16.70
CA TYR A 263 -5.73 2.26 -15.77
C TYR A 263 -4.36 1.62 -15.51
N LYS A 264 -3.48 2.40 -14.91
CA LYS A 264 -2.15 2.00 -14.46
C LYS A 264 -1.93 2.55 -13.06
N GLU A 265 -1.47 1.71 -12.13
CA GLU A 265 -1.01 2.16 -10.81
C GLU A 265 0.37 2.79 -10.93
N TYR A 266 0.57 3.96 -10.30
CA TYR A 266 1.90 4.61 -10.33
C TYR A 266 2.95 3.77 -9.60
N THR A 267 2.59 3.06 -8.57
CA THR A 267 3.48 2.22 -7.75
C THR A 267 3.79 0.86 -8.38
N ASP A 268 3.07 0.44 -9.41
CA ASP A 268 3.34 -0.81 -10.10
C ASP A 268 4.35 -0.60 -11.23
N ARG A 269 5.45 -1.37 -11.22
CA ARG A 269 6.46 -1.35 -12.28
C ARG A 269 5.99 -1.98 -13.58
N PHE A 270 4.99 -2.85 -13.57
CA PHE A 270 4.38 -3.37 -14.79
C PHE A 270 3.63 -2.30 -15.59
N ARG A 271 3.33 -1.13 -15.00
CA ARG A 271 2.73 0.02 -15.71
C ARG A 271 3.49 0.45 -16.96
N TYR A 272 4.77 0.16 -17.03
CA TYR A 272 5.59 0.45 -18.21
C TYR A 272 5.21 -0.41 -19.41
N TYR A 273 4.60 -1.57 -19.20
CA TYR A 273 4.31 -2.58 -20.20
C TYR A 273 2.82 -2.82 -20.42
N ALA A 274 2.02 -2.76 -19.37
CA ALA A 274 0.62 -3.15 -19.42
C ALA A 274 -0.26 -2.22 -18.54
N HIS A 275 -1.56 -2.29 -18.82
CA HIS A 275 -2.59 -1.78 -17.92
C HIS A 275 -2.90 -2.83 -16.85
N GLU A 276 -3.48 -2.36 -15.78
CA GLU A 276 -4.07 -3.20 -14.74
C GLU A 276 -5.26 -4.01 -15.28
N ARG A 277 -5.68 -4.98 -14.48
CA ARG A 277 -6.80 -5.85 -14.83
C ARG A 277 -8.07 -5.06 -15.12
N GLY A 278 -8.71 -5.37 -16.22
CA GLY A 278 -10.04 -4.86 -16.58
C GLY A 278 -11.17 -5.43 -15.70
N ALA A 279 -12.39 -5.37 -16.18
CA ALA A 279 -13.54 -5.89 -15.44
C ALA A 279 -13.38 -7.38 -15.11
N ASN A 280 -13.62 -7.72 -13.85
CA ASN A 280 -13.53 -9.08 -13.34
C ASN A 280 -14.77 -9.43 -12.52
N PHE A 281 -15.37 -10.59 -12.79
CA PHE A 281 -16.51 -11.09 -12.05
C PHE A 281 -16.21 -12.47 -11.48
N SER A 282 -16.54 -12.68 -10.21
CA SER A 282 -16.36 -13.97 -9.57
C SER A 282 -17.55 -14.35 -8.71
N LEU A 283 -17.88 -15.64 -8.67
CA LEU A 283 -18.85 -16.22 -7.77
C LEU A 283 -18.13 -17.16 -6.80
N ARG A 284 -18.32 -16.92 -5.51
CA ARG A 284 -17.77 -17.77 -4.44
C ARG A 284 -18.90 -18.41 -3.67
N THR A 285 -18.77 -19.69 -3.39
CA THR A 285 -19.69 -20.42 -2.52
C THR A 285 -18.94 -20.87 -1.28
N LEU A 286 -19.47 -20.56 -0.12
CA LEU A 286 -18.92 -20.94 1.19
C LEU A 286 -19.96 -21.80 1.93
N TYR A 287 -19.54 -22.91 2.48
CA TYR A 287 -20.34 -23.74 3.35
C TYR A 287 -19.68 -23.83 4.72
N HIS A 288 -20.41 -23.46 5.76
CA HIS A 288 -20.01 -23.60 7.16
C HIS A 288 -20.79 -24.73 7.81
N PHE A 289 -20.11 -25.67 8.41
CA PHE A 289 -20.66 -26.86 9.07
C PHE A 289 -20.39 -26.89 10.58
#